data_c9950527087f055c7a60b8f4658ee538
#
_entry.id   c9950527087f055c7a60b8f4658ee538
#
_cell.length_a   1.000
_cell.length_b   1.000
_cell.length_c   1.000
_cell.angle_alpha   90.00
_cell.angle_beta   90.00
_cell.angle_gamma   90.00
#
_symmetry.space_group_name_H-M   'P 1'
#
loop_
_entity.id
_entity.type
_entity.pdbx_description
1 polymer ?
#
loop_
_entity_poly.entity_id
_entity_poly.type
_entity_poly.pdbx_seq_one_letter_code
_entity_poly.pdbx_strand_id
1 'polypeptide(L)'
;GCAVIGSLQLQAAVVVSATAQQTATISCAGNQDATIVVTPTGGSAPYSYAINNGADQANNTFVNLGAGTYTISVIDANGCSTTLTYAVTQPAPISVNMVPTMVSCFGDNNGSLLSQVNGGTPPYTYYLNSAAQANGGPYTGLTPGAYTLDVFDVNGCQQAFTSTITEPSALLLTATTTISNGTDGTIAMNASGGNSPYTFSINGTNWFSGSFFSNLAAGTYTCSVKDNNGCITTIEVVVNTSSVTELSFELTSLFPNPNKGTFEIVVSGVQGSVAQAQIFNVNGQLISSFELKATDGQIKQTLELSPKIAAGTYYLSISDQKRAAVLQFVKQ
;
A
#
# COMPACT_ATOMS: atom_id res chain seq x y z
N GLY A 1 70.84 -16.69 -87.92
CA GLY A 1 70.01 -16.04 -86.93
C GLY A 1 69.50 -17.04 -85.90
N CYS A 2 70.03 -17.04 -84.67
CA CYS A 2 69.52 -17.82 -83.56
C CYS A 2 68.48 -17.00 -82.83
N ALA A 3 67.24 -17.46 -82.85
CA ALA A 3 66.23 -16.90 -81.99
C ALA A 3 66.24 -17.61 -80.60
N VAL A 4 66.51 -16.84 -79.56
CA VAL A 4 66.35 -17.32 -78.19
C VAL A 4 64.92 -17.13 -77.81
N ILE A 5 64.16 -18.22 -77.67
CA ILE A 5 62.81 -18.23 -77.14
C ILE A 5 62.99 -18.38 -75.66
N GLY A 6 62.89 -17.25 -74.91
CA GLY A 6 62.76 -17.30 -73.49
C GLY A 6 61.32 -17.60 -73.09
N SER A 7 61.09 -18.70 -72.38
CA SER A 7 59.81 -18.99 -71.79
C SER A 7 59.64 -18.16 -70.49
N LEU A 8 58.74 -17.24 -70.55
CA LEU A 8 58.26 -16.50 -69.33
C LEU A 8 57.36 -17.45 -68.55
N GLN A 9 57.78 -17.95 -67.43
CA GLN A 9 56.90 -18.64 -66.51
C GLN A 9 56.14 -17.58 -65.71
N LEU A 10 54.89 -17.40 -65.99
CA LEU A 10 54.01 -16.67 -65.11
C LEU A 10 53.71 -17.54 -63.84
N GLN A 11 54.33 -17.10 -62.75
CA GLN A 11 54.01 -17.69 -61.47
C GLN A 11 52.59 -17.24 -61.11
N ALA A 12 51.72 -18.18 -60.74
CA ALA A 12 50.33 -17.84 -60.32
C ALA A 12 50.37 -16.85 -59.13
N ALA A 13 49.68 -15.76 -59.29
CA ALA A 13 49.60 -14.76 -58.18
C ALA A 13 48.99 -15.43 -56.95
N VAL A 14 49.68 -15.38 -55.82
CA VAL A 14 49.13 -15.89 -54.55
C VAL A 14 48.10 -14.89 -54.08
N VAL A 15 46.85 -15.32 -54.09
CA VAL A 15 45.70 -14.47 -53.68
C VAL A 15 45.78 -14.24 -52.17
N VAL A 16 45.65 -12.98 -51.74
CA VAL A 16 45.50 -12.65 -50.32
C VAL A 16 44.11 -13.12 -49.87
N SER A 17 44.07 -13.84 -48.79
CA SER A 17 42.86 -14.19 -48.05
C SER A 17 43.06 -13.95 -46.54
N ALA A 18 41.98 -13.87 -45.76
CA ALA A 18 42.08 -13.64 -44.34
C ALA A 18 40.92 -14.30 -43.59
N THR A 19 41.20 -14.68 -42.34
CA THR A 19 40.20 -15.09 -41.37
C THR A 19 40.20 -14.13 -40.21
N ALA A 20 39.06 -13.97 -39.54
CA ALA A 20 38.93 -13.20 -38.31
C ALA A 20 38.41 -14.07 -37.17
N GLN A 21 38.93 -13.85 -35.99
CA GLN A 21 38.49 -14.54 -34.78
C GLN A 21 38.28 -13.53 -33.67
N GLN A 22 37.16 -13.63 -32.96
CA GLN A 22 36.96 -12.88 -31.73
C GLN A 22 37.73 -13.56 -30.59
N THR A 23 38.62 -12.83 -29.93
CA THR A 23 39.46 -13.32 -28.82
C THR A 23 39.01 -12.80 -27.46
N ALA A 24 38.25 -11.68 -27.44
CA ALA A 24 37.51 -11.20 -26.29
C ALA A 24 36.06 -10.88 -26.67
N THR A 25 35.12 -11.41 -25.91
CA THR A 25 33.67 -11.16 -26.09
C THR A 25 33.24 -9.91 -25.35
N ILE A 26 32.12 -9.31 -25.76
CA ILE A 26 31.50 -8.21 -25.00
C ILE A 26 31.06 -8.74 -23.65
N SER A 27 31.54 -8.11 -22.59
CA SER A 27 31.24 -8.53 -21.20
C SER A 27 29.81 -8.20 -20.80
N CYS A 28 29.35 -6.98 -21.09
CA CYS A 28 27.99 -6.49 -20.74
C CYS A 28 27.31 -5.88 -21.96
N ALA A 29 26.00 -5.96 -22.00
CA ALA A 29 25.24 -5.28 -23.05
C ALA A 29 25.59 -3.79 -23.12
N GLY A 30 25.92 -3.33 -24.32
CA GLY A 30 26.34 -1.95 -24.59
C GLY A 30 27.80 -1.65 -24.36
N ASN A 31 28.62 -2.57 -23.82
CA ASN A 31 30.05 -2.38 -23.70
C ASN A 31 30.73 -2.43 -25.05
N GLN A 32 31.94 -1.84 -25.09
CA GLN A 32 32.84 -1.84 -26.26
C GLN A 32 34.20 -2.44 -25.85
N ASP A 33 34.19 -3.72 -25.50
CA ASP A 33 35.37 -4.43 -24.98
C ASP A 33 35.70 -5.70 -25.76
N ALA A 34 35.06 -5.91 -26.90
CA ALA A 34 35.41 -7.00 -27.80
C ALA A 34 36.71 -6.76 -28.52
N THR A 35 37.39 -7.86 -28.82
CA THR A 35 38.63 -7.87 -29.58
C THR A 35 38.51 -8.86 -30.73
N ILE A 36 38.89 -8.42 -31.94
CA ILE A 36 39.01 -9.25 -33.13
C ILE A 36 40.50 -9.32 -33.53
N VAL A 37 40.99 -10.52 -33.80
CA VAL A 37 42.29 -10.79 -34.38
C VAL A 37 42.09 -11.31 -35.79
N VAL A 38 42.84 -10.74 -36.74
CA VAL A 38 42.82 -11.09 -38.17
C VAL A 38 44.04 -11.90 -38.53
N THR A 39 43.88 -13.02 -39.20
CA THR A 39 44.99 -13.86 -39.66
C THR A 39 44.97 -13.91 -41.18
N PRO A 40 45.96 -13.24 -41.84
CA PRO A 40 46.08 -13.27 -43.30
C PRO A 40 46.72 -14.59 -43.76
N THR A 41 46.37 -15.01 -44.94
CA THR A 41 46.99 -16.15 -45.63
C THR A 41 47.22 -15.79 -47.10
N GLY A 42 48.34 -16.26 -47.70
CA GLY A 42 48.73 -15.87 -49.05
C GLY A 42 49.25 -14.44 -49.14
N GLY A 43 49.53 -13.94 -50.32
CA GLY A 43 50.08 -12.61 -50.52
C GLY A 43 51.57 -12.48 -50.04
N SER A 44 52.03 -11.25 -49.87
CA SER A 44 53.39 -10.92 -49.45
C SER A 44 53.39 -10.04 -48.20
N ALA A 45 54.06 -10.47 -47.13
CA ALA A 45 54.24 -9.62 -45.95
C ALA A 45 55.13 -8.43 -46.20
N PRO A 46 55.03 -7.29 -45.47
CA PRO A 46 54.07 -7.05 -44.39
C PRO A 46 52.66 -6.75 -44.88
N TYR A 47 51.70 -7.00 -43.99
CA TYR A 47 50.25 -6.70 -44.22
C TYR A 47 49.85 -5.45 -43.47
N SER A 48 48.89 -4.72 -44.04
CA SER A 48 48.15 -3.67 -43.37
C SER A 48 46.66 -4.04 -43.25
N TYR A 49 46.02 -3.51 -42.21
CA TYR A 49 44.66 -3.89 -41.82
C TYR A 49 43.83 -2.64 -41.58
N ALA A 50 42.62 -2.58 -42.06
CA ALA A 50 41.66 -1.53 -41.72
C ALA A 50 40.31 -2.12 -41.37
N ILE A 51 39.52 -1.43 -40.51
CA ILE A 51 38.17 -1.80 -40.09
C ILE A 51 37.22 -0.68 -40.50
N ASN A 52 36.08 -1.02 -41.11
CA ASN A 52 35.04 -0.11 -41.55
C ASN A 52 35.55 1.09 -42.38
N ASN A 53 36.49 0.84 -43.30
CA ASN A 53 37.19 1.85 -44.11
C ASN A 53 37.94 2.91 -43.30
N GLY A 54 38.35 2.58 -42.08
CA GLY A 54 39.23 3.41 -41.29
C GLY A 54 40.65 3.46 -41.80
N ALA A 55 41.56 4.11 -41.07
CA ALA A 55 42.99 4.17 -41.40
C ALA A 55 43.63 2.78 -41.33
N ASP A 56 44.56 2.52 -42.27
CA ASP A 56 45.38 1.32 -42.27
C ASP A 56 46.32 1.28 -41.06
N GLN A 57 46.41 0.12 -40.44
CA GLN A 57 47.31 -0.16 -39.31
C GLN A 57 48.16 -1.42 -39.58
N ALA A 58 49.35 -1.47 -39.02
CA ALA A 58 50.19 -2.66 -39.11
C ALA A 58 49.78 -3.79 -38.14
N ASN A 59 49.01 -3.44 -37.08
CA ASN A 59 48.55 -4.40 -36.09
C ASN A 59 47.29 -5.12 -36.61
N ASN A 60 47.31 -6.44 -36.53
CA ASN A 60 46.19 -7.31 -36.94
C ASN A 60 45.07 -7.42 -35.91
N THR A 61 45.13 -6.67 -34.80
CA THR A 61 44.23 -6.74 -33.67
C THR A 61 43.39 -5.46 -33.58
N PHE A 62 42.09 -5.59 -33.55
CA PHE A 62 41.14 -4.52 -33.33
C PHE A 62 40.50 -4.70 -31.95
N VAL A 63 40.61 -3.68 -31.12
CA VAL A 63 40.15 -3.69 -29.72
C VAL A 63 39.02 -2.65 -29.52
N ASN A 64 38.36 -2.71 -28.38
CA ASN A 64 37.28 -1.78 -27.97
C ASN A 64 36.13 -1.76 -28.97
N LEU A 65 35.74 -2.94 -29.44
CA LEU A 65 34.66 -3.09 -30.40
C LEU A 65 33.33 -3.36 -29.68
N GLY A 66 32.31 -2.60 -30.05
CA GLY A 66 30.91 -2.84 -29.63
C GLY A 66 30.24 -3.93 -30.49
N ALA A 67 28.98 -4.22 -30.15
CA ALA A 67 28.16 -5.12 -30.99
C ALA A 67 27.90 -4.49 -32.36
N GLY A 68 28.07 -5.28 -33.39
CA GLY A 68 27.86 -4.81 -34.76
C GLY A 68 28.54 -5.70 -35.79
N THR A 69 28.36 -5.37 -37.04
CA THR A 69 29.06 -6.03 -38.17
C THR A 69 30.17 -5.14 -38.64
N TYR A 70 31.39 -5.69 -38.71
CA TYR A 70 32.61 -5.01 -39.07
C TYR A 70 33.10 -5.53 -40.42
N THR A 71 33.40 -4.61 -41.35
CA THR A 71 34.10 -4.93 -42.58
C THR A 71 35.57 -4.71 -42.36
N ILE A 72 36.39 -5.75 -42.56
CA ILE A 72 37.82 -5.74 -42.34
C ILE A 72 38.48 -5.86 -43.71
N SER A 73 39.42 -4.96 -44.05
CA SER A 73 40.29 -5.06 -45.23
C SER A 73 41.69 -5.46 -44.82
N VAL A 74 42.31 -6.29 -45.64
CA VAL A 74 43.71 -6.70 -45.49
C VAL A 74 44.40 -6.44 -46.80
N ILE A 75 45.53 -5.74 -46.76
CA ILE A 75 46.34 -5.35 -47.92
C ILE A 75 47.74 -5.90 -47.71
N ASP A 76 48.33 -6.54 -48.72
CA ASP A 76 49.68 -7.04 -48.69
C ASP A 76 50.69 -6.00 -49.18
N ALA A 77 52.02 -6.30 -49.07
CA ALA A 77 53.08 -5.40 -49.50
C ALA A 77 53.06 -5.05 -51.00
N ASN A 78 52.41 -5.83 -51.82
CA ASN A 78 52.23 -5.62 -53.26
C ASN A 78 50.95 -4.84 -53.60
N GLY A 79 50.15 -4.44 -52.61
CA GLY A 79 48.86 -3.75 -52.82
C GLY A 79 47.68 -4.67 -53.15
N CYS A 80 47.84 -6.01 -53.07
CA CYS A 80 46.73 -6.93 -53.24
C CYS A 80 45.87 -6.91 -51.97
N SER A 81 44.58 -6.83 -52.14
CA SER A 81 43.65 -6.71 -51.00
C SER A 81 42.58 -7.77 -50.97
N THR A 82 42.07 -8.07 -49.78
CA THR A 82 40.88 -8.86 -49.54
C THR A 82 40.04 -8.18 -48.46
N THR A 83 38.73 -8.45 -48.47
CA THR A 83 37.82 -7.97 -47.44
C THR A 83 37.02 -9.14 -46.86
N LEU A 84 36.75 -9.06 -45.56
CA LEU A 84 35.84 -10.01 -44.87
C LEU A 84 34.95 -9.24 -43.93
N THR A 85 33.81 -9.85 -43.58
CA THR A 85 32.89 -9.32 -42.59
C THR A 85 32.90 -10.19 -41.35
N TYR A 86 32.85 -9.55 -40.15
CA TYR A 86 32.78 -10.24 -38.88
C TYR A 86 31.69 -9.61 -38.02
N ALA A 87 30.77 -10.45 -37.47
CA ALA A 87 29.72 -9.99 -36.58
C ALA A 87 30.11 -10.19 -35.10
N VAL A 88 30.21 -9.09 -34.37
CA VAL A 88 30.40 -9.08 -32.90
C VAL A 88 29.02 -9.04 -32.26
N THR A 89 28.73 -10.00 -31.41
CA THR A 89 27.50 -10.10 -30.64
C THR A 89 27.73 -9.69 -29.19
N GLN A 90 26.65 -9.26 -28.52
CA GLN A 90 26.67 -8.94 -27.10
C GLN A 90 25.64 -9.79 -26.35
N PRO A 91 25.81 -10.02 -25.02
CA PRO A 91 24.76 -10.62 -24.21
C PRO A 91 23.49 -9.77 -24.20
N ALA A 92 22.35 -10.39 -24.01
CA ALA A 92 21.10 -9.64 -23.79
C ALA A 92 21.22 -8.82 -22.49
N PRO A 93 20.68 -7.61 -22.43
CA PRO A 93 20.69 -6.82 -21.20
C PRO A 93 19.94 -7.55 -20.09
N ILE A 94 20.41 -7.41 -18.84
CA ILE A 94 19.70 -7.93 -17.68
C ILE A 94 18.33 -7.24 -17.59
N SER A 95 17.29 -8.01 -17.48
CA SER A 95 15.92 -7.57 -17.21
C SER A 95 15.30 -8.39 -16.09
N VAL A 96 14.46 -7.76 -15.24
CA VAL A 96 13.82 -8.42 -14.13
C VAL A 96 12.33 -8.10 -14.13
N ASN A 97 11.51 -9.13 -14.07
CA ASN A 97 10.11 -9.01 -13.74
C ASN A 97 9.96 -9.18 -12.23
N MET A 98 9.55 -8.11 -11.52
CA MET A 98 9.31 -8.10 -10.08
C MET A 98 7.82 -8.17 -9.81
N VAL A 99 7.37 -9.22 -9.11
CA VAL A 99 5.97 -9.45 -8.76
C VAL A 99 5.81 -9.29 -7.25
N PRO A 100 5.26 -8.15 -6.78
CA PRO A 100 4.99 -7.94 -5.36
C PRO A 100 3.70 -8.67 -4.93
N THR A 101 3.73 -9.22 -3.71
CA THR A 101 2.54 -9.58 -2.95
C THR A 101 2.37 -8.56 -1.83
N MET A 102 1.23 -7.91 -1.79
CA MET A 102 0.93 -6.88 -0.79
C MET A 102 0.76 -7.51 0.60
N VAL A 103 0.92 -6.72 1.66
CA VAL A 103 0.61 -7.18 3.01
C VAL A 103 -0.90 -7.34 3.19
N SER A 104 -1.29 -8.29 4.04
CA SER A 104 -2.70 -8.66 4.22
C SER A 104 -3.47 -7.61 4.99
N CYS A 105 -2.89 -7.08 6.07
CA CYS A 105 -3.49 -6.11 6.95
C CYS A 105 -2.61 -4.87 7.11
N PHE A 106 -3.22 -3.76 7.49
CA PHE A 106 -2.49 -2.55 7.84
C PHE A 106 -1.47 -2.82 8.94
N GLY A 107 -0.21 -2.43 8.70
CA GLY A 107 0.90 -2.61 9.64
C GLY A 107 1.51 -4.02 9.69
N ASP A 108 1.03 -4.96 8.85
CA ASP A 108 1.63 -6.29 8.75
C ASP A 108 3.00 -6.25 8.04
N ASN A 109 3.75 -7.34 8.24
CA ASN A 109 5.04 -7.58 7.59
C ASN A 109 5.07 -8.91 6.81
N ASN A 110 3.95 -9.30 6.23
CA ASN A 110 3.78 -10.55 5.49
C ASN A 110 3.82 -10.36 3.96
N GLY A 111 4.26 -9.21 3.50
CA GLY A 111 4.49 -8.93 2.09
C GLY A 111 5.60 -9.79 1.50
N SER A 112 5.60 -9.99 0.21
CA SER A 112 6.66 -10.71 -0.48
C SER A 112 6.96 -10.12 -1.86
N LEU A 113 8.14 -10.46 -2.39
CA LEU A 113 8.60 -10.03 -3.69
C LEU A 113 9.24 -11.21 -4.41
N LEU A 114 8.68 -11.60 -5.55
CA LEU A 114 9.27 -12.60 -6.44
C LEU A 114 9.96 -11.89 -7.60
N SER A 115 11.20 -12.28 -7.92
CA SER A 115 11.92 -11.79 -9.10
C SER A 115 12.18 -12.90 -10.11
N GLN A 116 12.06 -12.56 -11.39
CA GLN A 116 12.42 -13.41 -12.52
C GLN A 116 13.41 -12.66 -13.38
N VAL A 117 14.65 -13.15 -13.42
CA VAL A 117 15.75 -12.53 -14.15
C VAL A 117 15.88 -13.16 -15.53
N ASN A 118 16.07 -12.31 -16.56
CA ASN A 118 16.39 -12.72 -17.93
C ASN A 118 17.55 -11.88 -18.45
N GLY A 119 18.28 -12.40 -19.45
CA GLY A 119 19.46 -11.72 -20.02
C GLY A 119 20.67 -11.78 -19.09
N GLY A 120 21.73 -11.05 -19.43
CA GLY A 120 23.03 -11.18 -18.79
C GLY A 120 23.65 -12.55 -18.97
N THR A 121 24.69 -12.85 -18.18
CA THR A 121 25.40 -14.12 -18.17
C THR A 121 25.33 -14.76 -16.78
N PRO A 122 24.56 -15.85 -16.57
CA PRO A 122 24.46 -16.49 -15.26
C PRO A 122 25.80 -17.11 -14.83
N PRO A 123 26.03 -17.36 -13.52
CA PRO A 123 25.12 -17.17 -12.39
C PRO A 123 24.96 -15.69 -12.00
N TYR A 124 23.83 -15.39 -11.30
CA TYR A 124 23.55 -14.04 -10.80
C TYR A 124 23.78 -13.95 -9.30
N THR A 125 24.12 -12.73 -8.84
CA THR A 125 24.12 -12.33 -7.44
C THR A 125 23.08 -11.23 -7.22
N TYR A 126 22.46 -11.22 -6.04
CA TYR A 126 21.29 -10.40 -5.73
C TYR A 126 21.50 -9.59 -4.47
N TYR A 127 21.08 -8.32 -4.48
CA TYR A 127 21.05 -7.46 -3.30
C TYR A 127 19.68 -6.76 -3.22
N LEU A 128 18.94 -7.03 -2.18
CA LEU A 128 17.68 -6.34 -1.91
C LEU A 128 17.95 -5.20 -0.92
N ASN A 129 17.66 -3.95 -1.31
CA ASN A 129 18.02 -2.76 -0.54
C ASN A 129 19.47 -2.80 -0.02
N SER A 130 20.41 -3.16 -0.90
CA SER A 130 21.84 -3.33 -0.62
C SER A 130 22.20 -4.51 0.31
N ALA A 131 21.25 -5.30 0.77
CA ALA A 131 21.50 -6.51 1.55
C ALA A 131 21.65 -7.73 0.62
N ALA A 132 22.76 -8.46 0.75
CA ALA A 132 23.03 -9.66 -0.05
C ALA A 132 21.95 -10.73 0.18
N GLN A 133 21.50 -11.35 -0.90
CA GLN A 133 20.49 -12.39 -0.92
C GLN A 133 21.09 -13.69 -1.48
N ALA A 134 20.66 -14.83 -0.94
CA ALA A 134 21.15 -16.14 -1.36
C ALA A 134 20.67 -16.54 -2.76
N ASN A 135 19.54 -15.99 -3.21
CA ASN A 135 18.92 -16.29 -4.50
C ASN A 135 18.01 -15.15 -4.97
N GLY A 136 17.35 -15.29 -6.12
CA GLY A 136 16.45 -14.32 -6.71
C GLY A 136 15.05 -14.25 -6.08
N GLY A 137 14.84 -14.79 -4.89
CA GLY A 137 13.56 -14.77 -4.19
C GLY A 137 12.86 -16.14 -4.19
N PRO A 138 11.61 -16.25 -3.65
CA PRO A 138 10.84 -15.12 -3.13
C PRO A 138 11.41 -14.53 -1.83
N TYR A 139 11.47 -13.21 -1.76
CA TYR A 139 11.80 -12.47 -0.53
C TYR A 139 10.50 -12.30 0.26
N THR A 140 10.47 -12.74 1.51
CA THR A 140 9.26 -12.77 2.36
C THR A 140 9.45 -11.96 3.64
N GLY A 141 8.36 -11.71 4.37
CA GLY A 141 8.41 -10.94 5.60
C GLY A 141 8.66 -9.45 5.36
N LEU A 142 8.26 -8.95 4.21
CA LEU A 142 8.49 -7.57 3.82
C LEU A 142 7.37 -6.65 4.33
N THR A 143 7.76 -5.50 4.84
CA THR A 143 6.85 -4.41 5.22
C THR A 143 6.41 -3.61 3.99
N PRO A 144 5.35 -2.80 4.08
CA PRO A 144 5.02 -1.82 3.04
C PRO A 144 6.19 -0.88 2.78
N GLY A 145 6.46 -0.60 1.51
CA GLY A 145 7.56 0.28 1.11
C GLY A 145 8.11 -0.01 -0.28
N ALA A 146 9.06 0.80 -0.69
CA ALA A 146 9.79 0.62 -1.93
C ALA A 146 11.02 -0.28 -1.71
N TYR A 147 11.23 -1.22 -2.63
CA TYR A 147 12.34 -2.16 -2.62
C TYR A 147 13.12 -2.05 -3.91
N THR A 148 14.44 -1.94 -3.79
CA THR A 148 15.37 -1.97 -4.93
C THR A 148 16.10 -3.30 -4.94
N LEU A 149 16.03 -4.00 -6.06
CA LEU A 149 16.78 -5.22 -6.30
C LEU A 149 17.90 -4.92 -7.28
N ASP A 150 19.15 -5.00 -6.83
CA ASP A 150 20.34 -4.98 -7.67
C ASP A 150 20.70 -6.41 -8.07
N VAL A 151 20.84 -6.63 -9.36
CA VAL A 151 21.23 -7.93 -9.93
C VAL A 151 22.54 -7.75 -10.65
N PHE A 152 23.51 -8.58 -10.33
CA PHE A 152 24.81 -8.68 -11.01
C PHE A 152 24.92 -10.03 -11.67
N ASP A 153 25.42 -10.07 -12.88
CA ASP A 153 25.82 -11.32 -13.53
C ASP A 153 27.27 -11.70 -13.21
N VAL A 154 27.72 -12.87 -13.72
CA VAL A 154 29.09 -13.34 -13.49
C VAL A 154 30.17 -12.41 -14.05
N ASN A 155 29.86 -11.61 -15.07
CA ASN A 155 30.76 -10.64 -15.68
C ASN A 155 30.76 -9.30 -14.93
N GLY A 156 29.97 -9.15 -13.87
CA GLY A 156 29.82 -7.92 -13.09
C GLY A 156 28.88 -6.90 -13.72
N CYS A 157 28.11 -7.29 -14.74
CA CYS A 157 27.08 -6.40 -15.28
C CYS A 157 25.98 -6.19 -14.24
N GLN A 158 25.68 -4.93 -13.91
CA GLN A 158 24.71 -4.55 -12.91
C GLN A 158 23.47 -3.94 -13.54
N GLN A 159 22.31 -4.26 -12.96
CA GLN A 159 21.06 -3.57 -13.23
C GLN A 159 20.22 -3.49 -11.95
N ALA A 160 19.65 -2.31 -11.70
CA ALA A 160 18.79 -2.05 -10.56
C ALA A 160 17.32 -1.99 -10.99
N PHE A 161 16.43 -2.61 -10.22
CA PHE A 161 14.99 -2.64 -10.44
C PHE A 161 14.27 -2.26 -9.16
N THR A 162 13.16 -1.54 -9.26
CA THR A 162 12.36 -1.12 -8.13
C THR A 162 10.95 -1.70 -8.18
N SER A 163 10.41 -2.06 -7.03
CA SER A 163 9.03 -2.46 -6.84
C SER A 163 8.51 -1.95 -5.51
N THR A 164 7.19 -1.77 -5.38
CA THR A 164 6.58 -1.26 -4.16
C THR A 164 5.60 -2.28 -3.61
N ILE A 165 5.73 -2.59 -2.33
CA ILE A 165 4.74 -3.35 -1.56
C ILE A 165 3.83 -2.33 -0.89
N THR A 166 2.52 -2.47 -1.08
CA THR A 166 1.52 -1.59 -0.48
C THR A 166 0.76 -2.33 0.62
N GLU A 167 0.07 -1.57 1.46
CA GLU A 167 -0.81 -2.06 2.50
C GLU A 167 -2.24 -1.53 2.30
N PRO A 168 -3.27 -2.23 2.79
CA PRO A 168 -4.62 -1.70 2.85
C PRO A 168 -4.69 -0.56 3.86
N SER A 169 -5.70 0.30 3.78
CA SER A 169 -5.99 1.29 4.83
C SER A 169 -6.35 0.59 6.15
N ALA A 170 -6.06 1.24 7.28
CA ALA A 170 -6.41 0.69 8.59
C ALA A 170 -7.91 0.37 8.68
N LEU A 171 -8.23 -0.82 9.19
CA LEU A 171 -9.62 -1.23 9.44
C LEU A 171 -10.14 -0.51 10.68
N LEU A 172 -11.17 0.29 10.52
CA LEU A 172 -11.79 1.09 11.58
C LEU A 172 -13.21 0.59 11.84
N LEU A 173 -13.60 0.58 13.10
CA LEU A 173 -14.93 0.22 13.56
C LEU A 173 -15.49 1.35 14.42
N THR A 174 -16.73 1.74 14.15
CA THR A 174 -17.54 2.61 15.00
C THR A 174 -18.87 1.93 15.30
N ALA A 175 -19.48 2.26 16.43
CA ALA A 175 -20.79 1.72 16.78
C ALA A 175 -21.65 2.78 17.48
N THR A 176 -22.95 2.67 17.29
CA THR A 176 -23.97 3.41 18.02
C THR A 176 -24.90 2.44 18.73
N THR A 177 -25.39 2.82 19.91
CA THR A 177 -26.27 1.99 20.73
C THR A 177 -27.59 2.70 21.02
N THR A 178 -28.64 1.93 21.27
CA THR A 178 -29.83 2.42 21.94
C THR A 178 -29.85 1.93 23.38
N ILE A 179 -30.57 2.64 24.25
CA ILE A 179 -30.78 2.25 25.63
C ILE A 179 -31.68 0.99 25.67
N SER A 180 -31.34 0.04 26.55
CA SER A 180 -32.14 -1.16 26.77
C SER A 180 -33.09 -1.00 27.97
N ASN A 181 -34.33 -1.34 27.76
CA ASN A 181 -35.33 -1.48 28.84
C ASN A 181 -35.70 -2.97 28.99
N GLY A 182 -34.72 -3.76 29.42
CA GLY A 182 -34.80 -5.22 29.47
C GLY A 182 -33.89 -5.87 28.42
N THR A 183 -34.44 -6.24 27.27
CA THR A 183 -33.69 -6.90 26.17
C THR A 183 -34.00 -6.27 24.80
N ASP A 184 -34.30 -4.98 24.74
CA ASP A 184 -34.66 -4.26 23.51
C ASP A 184 -33.54 -3.34 22.99
N GLY A 185 -32.37 -3.37 23.63
CA GLY A 185 -31.21 -2.61 23.21
C GLY A 185 -30.74 -3.01 21.81
N THR A 186 -30.09 -2.09 21.14
CA THR A 186 -29.50 -2.34 19.82
C THR A 186 -28.06 -1.83 19.73
N ILE A 187 -27.30 -2.43 18.83
CA ILE A 187 -25.97 -1.97 18.40
C ILE A 187 -25.97 -1.90 16.87
N ALA A 188 -25.69 -0.73 16.32
CA ALA A 188 -25.44 -0.54 14.90
C ALA A 188 -23.97 -0.23 14.69
N MET A 189 -23.27 -1.07 13.92
CA MET A 189 -21.85 -0.94 13.63
C MET A 189 -21.62 -0.36 12.24
N ASN A 190 -20.54 0.40 12.09
CA ASN A 190 -20.07 0.87 10.80
C ASN A 190 -18.57 0.64 10.69
N ALA A 191 -18.13 0.03 9.58
CA ALA A 191 -16.73 -0.27 9.29
C ALA A 191 -16.24 0.53 8.10
N SER A 192 -14.96 0.88 8.13
CA SER A 192 -14.28 1.52 7.01
C SER A 192 -12.81 1.10 6.97
N GLY A 193 -12.17 1.24 5.82
CA GLY A 193 -10.81 0.74 5.63
C GLY A 193 -10.74 -0.78 5.47
N GLY A 194 -9.54 -1.36 5.55
CA GLY A 194 -9.34 -2.77 5.27
C GLY A 194 -9.77 -3.17 3.86
N ASN A 195 -10.17 -4.42 3.71
CA ASN A 195 -10.60 -5.00 2.43
C ASN A 195 -12.01 -5.58 2.55
N SER A 196 -13.02 -4.92 1.95
CA SER A 196 -14.42 -5.40 1.98
C SER A 196 -14.58 -6.72 1.17
N PRO A 197 -15.61 -7.57 1.48
CA PRO A 197 -16.68 -7.38 2.42
C PRO A 197 -16.30 -7.58 3.89
N TYR A 198 -17.14 -7.03 4.79
CA TYR A 198 -16.93 -7.14 6.23
C TYR A 198 -17.89 -8.15 6.87
N THR A 199 -17.45 -8.72 7.98
CA THR A 199 -18.31 -9.46 8.91
C THR A 199 -18.17 -8.87 10.32
N PHE A 200 -19.25 -8.90 11.09
CA PHE A 200 -19.38 -8.25 12.39
C PHE A 200 -19.68 -9.25 13.49
N SER A 201 -19.21 -8.97 14.68
CA SER A 201 -19.49 -9.77 15.87
C SER A 201 -19.65 -8.87 17.09
N ILE A 202 -20.52 -9.27 18.04
CA ILE A 202 -20.66 -8.61 19.34
C ILE A 202 -20.10 -9.43 20.50
N ASN A 203 -19.44 -10.56 20.19
CA ASN A 203 -18.87 -11.48 21.19
C ASN A 203 -17.51 -12.07 20.76
N GLY A 204 -16.98 -11.67 19.59
CA GLY A 204 -15.71 -12.14 19.03
C GLY A 204 -15.74 -13.57 18.45
N THR A 205 -16.83 -14.31 18.58
CA THR A 205 -16.92 -15.73 18.17
C THR A 205 -17.89 -15.95 17.01
N ASN A 206 -19.06 -15.36 17.06
CA ASN A 206 -20.11 -15.49 16.04
C ASN A 206 -20.03 -14.30 15.08
N TRP A 207 -19.84 -14.57 13.78
CA TRP A 207 -19.64 -13.56 12.75
C TRP A 207 -20.83 -13.52 11.77
N PHE A 208 -21.29 -12.31 11.47
CA PHE A 208 -22.45 -12.05 10.62
C PHE A 208 -22.11 -11.02 9.56
N SER A 209 -22.74 -11.11 8.39
CA SER A 209 -22.62 -10.09 7.35
C SER A 209 -23.39 -8.80 7.64
N GLY A 210 -24.41 -8.89 8.53
CA GLY A 210 -25.17 -7.74 8.99
C GLY A 210 -24.45 -6.99 10.11
N SER A 211 -24.51 -5.66 10.07
CA SER A 211 -23.89 -4.78 11.06
C SER A 211 -24.83 -4.29 12.15
N PHE A 212 -26.08 -4.76 12.16
CA PHE A 212 -27.12 -4.37 13.11
C PHE A 212 -27.51 -5.54 14.01
N PHE A 213 -27.47 -5.32 15.32
CA PHE A 213 -27.82 -6.30 16.35
C PHE A 213 -28.90 -5.73 17.23
N SER A 214 -29.92 -6.52 17.50
CA SER A 214 -31.10 -6.14 18.30
C SER A 214 -31.37 -7.17 19.40
N ASN A 215 -32.34 -6.87 20.26
CA ASN A 215 -32.74 -7.68 21.39
C ASN A 215 -31.58 -7.88 22.41
N LEU A 216 -30.83 -6.81 22.66
CA LEU A 216 -29.66 -6.82 23.53
C LEU A 216 -30.08 -6.36 24.94
N ALA A 217 -29.64 -7.12 25.94
CA ALA A 217 -29.73 -6.67 27.33
C ALA A 217 -28.72 -5.52 27.56
N ALA A 218 -28.93 -4.74 28.59
CA ALA A 218 -27.94 -3.79 29.04
C ALA A 218 -26.66 -4.51 29.47
N GLY A 219 -25.51 -3.97 29.06
CA GLY A 219 -24.20 -4.58 29.35
C GLY A 219 -23.10 -4.06 28.42
N THR A 220 -21.90 -4.54 28.64
CA THR A 220 -20.74 -4.27 27.79
C THR A 220 -20.61 -5.37 26.74
N TYR A 221 -20.45 -4.97 25.50
CA TYR A 221 -20.29 -5.87 24.36
C TYR A 221 -18.93 -5.62 23.67
N THR A 222 -18.25 -6.71 23.38
CA THR A 222 -17.01 -6.68 22.58
C THR A 222 -17.37 -6.72 21.11
N CYS A 223 -17.51 -5.55 20.49
CA CYS A 223 -17.85 -5.39 19.09
C CYS A 223 -16.60 -5.54 18.22
N SER A 224 -16.66 -6.40 17.24
CA SER A 224 -15.53 -6.67 16.33
C SER A 224 -15.99 -6.63 14.89
N VAL A 225 -15.13 -6.16 14.01
CA VAL A 225 -15.26 -6.30 12.56
C VAL A 225 -14.08 -7.10 12.03
N LYS A 226 -14.37 -7.97 11.08
CA LYS A 226 -13.37 -8.71 10.33
C LYS A 226 -13.57 -8.43 8.84
N ASP A 227 -12.50 -8.07 8.15
CA ASP A 227 -12.50 -7.84 6.71
C ASP A 227 -12.27 -9.13 5.90
N ASN A 228 -12.25 -9.01 4.57
CA ASN A 228 -12.07 -10.15 3.66
C ASN A 228 -10.67 -10.79 3.76
N ASN A 229 -9.66 -10.06 4.20
CA ASN A 229 -8.30 -10.58 4.41
C ASN A 229 -8.13 -11.25 5.79
N GLY A 230 -9.17 -11.17 6.65
CA GLY A 230 -9.13 -11.70 8.01
C GLY A 230 -8.61 -10.72 9.06
N CYS A 231 -8.35 -9.47 8.70
CA CYS A 231 -7.95 -8.41 9.64
C CYS A 231 -9.11 -8.09 10.58
N ILE A 232 -8.82 -7.94 11.87
CA ILE A 232 -9.84 -7.74 12.91
C ILE A 232 -9.53 -6.45 13.68
N THR A 233 -10.57 -5.63 13.88
CA THR A 233 -10.57 -4.50 14.81
C THR A 233 -11.70 -4.66 15.80
N THR A 234 -11.44 -4.31 17.06
CA THR A 234 -12.37 -4.52 18.18
C THR A 234 -12.50 -3.25 19.00
N ILE A 235 -13.73 -2.96 19.42
CA ILE A 235 -14.07 -1.90 20.37
C ILE A 235 -15.00 -2.43 21.46
N GLU A 236 -14.96 -1.86 22.65
CA GLU A 236 -15.97 -2.11 23.68
C GLU A 236 -17.10 -1.09 23.56
N VAL A 237 -18.34 -1.58 23.63
CA VAL A 237 -19.55 -0.77 23.46
C VAL A 237 -20.50 -1.09 24.60
N VAL A 238 -21.05 -0.06 25.23
CA VAL A 238 -22.00 -0.23 26.35
C VAL A 238 -23.41 0.05 25.87
N VAL A 239 -24.28 -0.93 26.05
CA VAL A 239 -25.74 -0.75 25.98
C VAL A 239 -26.21 -0.41 27.40
N ASN A 240 -26.61 0.83 27.59
CA ASN A 240 -27.03 1.31 28.90
C ASN A 240 -28.46 0.83 29.25
N THR A 241 -28.74 0.66 30.53
CA THR A 241 -30.13 0.52 30.99
C THR A 241 -30.85 1.84 30.89
N SER A 242 -32.10 1.83 30.53
CA SER A 242 -33.01 2.87 30.97
C SER A 242 -33.13 2.75 32.49
N SER A 243 -32.28 3.40 33.23
CA SER A 243 -32.49 3.49 34.67
C SER A 243 -33.68 4.45 34.93
N VAL A 244 -34.87 3.98 34.71
CA VAL A 244 -36.00 4.48 35.48
C VAL A 244 -35.86 3.84 36.86
N THR A 245 -35.03 4.43 37.70
CA THR A 245 -35.15 4.19 39.13
C THR A 245 -36.58 4.56 39.47
N GLU A 246 -37.41 3.62 39.99
CA GLU A 246 -38.70 3.95 40.56
C GLU A 246 -38.48 5.07 41.58
N LEU A 247 -38.98 6.22 41.26
CA LEU A 247 -38.72 7.43 42.01
C LEU A 247 -39.92 7.75 42.85
N SER A 248 -39.72 7.77 44.11
CA SER A 248 -40.59 8.42 45.06
C SER A 248 -40.47 9.95 45.04
N PHE A 249 -40.36 10.55 43.86
CA PHE A 249 -40.74 11.93 43.66
C PHE A 249 -42.17 11.95 43.19
N GLU A 250 -43.06 12.58 43.88
CA GLU A 250 -44.29 13.02 43.26
C GLU A 250 -44.04 14.32 42.52
N LEU A 251 -43.84 14.22 41.20
CA LEU A 251 -43.93 15.36 40.32
C LEU A 251 -45.42 15.70 40.18
N THR A 252 -45.86 16.66 40.96
CA THR A 252 -47.31 16.96 41.11
C THR A 252 -47.83 17.80 39.96
N SER A 253 -47.06 18.64 39.32
CA SER A 253 -47.51 19.36 38.11
C SER A 253 -46.36 20.02 37.32
N LEU A 254 -46.57 20.10 36.01
CA LEU A 254 -45.89 21.02 35.09
C LEU A 254 -47.01 21.78 34.35
N PHE A 255 -47.12 23.09 34.59
CA PHE A 255 -48.20 23.88 34.03
C PHE A 255 -47.73 25.25 33.56
N PRO A 256 -48.15 25.75 32.43
CA PRO A 256 -48.97 25.06 31.43
C PRO A 256 -48.18 24.01 30.61
N ASN A 257 -48.91 22.99 30.13
CA ASN A 257 -48.37 22.03 29.14
C ASN A 257 -49.51 21.72 28.15
N PRO A 258 -49.40 22.14 26.89
CA PRO A 258 -48.30 22.83 26.23
C PRO A 258 -48.00 24.26 26.75
N ASN A 259 -46.76 24.72 26.59
CA ASN A 259 -46.30 26.02 27.05
C ASN A 259 -45.59 26.80 25.93
N LYS A 260 -45.38 28.13 26.13
CA LYS A 260 -44.66 29.00 25.21
C LYS A 260 -43.19 29.21 25.61
N GLY A 261 -42.62 28.24 26.34
CA GLY A 261 -41.25 28.30 26.85
C GLY A 261 -41.11 28.71 28.31
N THR A 262 -42.26 29.08 28.96
CA THR A 262 -42.30 29.38 30.39
C THR A 262 -43.32 28.41 31.05
N PHE A 263 -42.95 27.74 32.10
CA PHE A 263 -43.79 26.81 32.84
C PHE A 263 -43.36 26.70 34.29
N GLU A 264 -44.32 26.46 35.17
CA GLU A 264 -44.08 26.18 36.58
C GLU A 264 -43.98 24.68 36.80
N ILE A 265 -42.99 24.27 37.59
CA ILE A 265 -42.86 22.89 38.09
C ILE A 265 -43.14 22.86 39.58
N VAL A 266 -43.87 21.83 40.00
CA VAL A 266 -44.08 21.52 41.42
C VAL A 266 -43.64 20.08 41.65
N VAL A 267 -42.65 19.89 42.52
CA VAL A 267 -42.07 18.59 42.88
C VAL A 267 -42.13 18.45 44.37
N SER A 268 -42.62 17.32 44.85
CA SER A 268 -42.65 16.99 46.26
C SER A 268 -41.79 15.77 46.58
N GLY A 269 -41.35 15.63 47.81
CA GLY A 269 -40.53 14.52 48.29
C GLY A 269 -39.04 14.66 47.98
N VAL A 270 -38.55 15.86 47.67
CA VAL A 270 -37.12 16.14 47.40
C VAL A 270 -36.31 15.97 48.69
N GLN A 271 -35.23 15.18 48.63
CA GLN A 271 -34.26 15.07 49.70
C GLN A 271 -33.09 16.02 49.46
N GLY A 272 -32.85 16.93 50.40
CA GLY A 272 -31.85 17.98 50.28
C GLY A 272 -32.41 19.32 49.89
N SER A 273 -31.55 20.32 49.81
CA SER A 273 -31.91 21.72 49.53
C SER A 273 -31.78 22.10 48.05
N VAL A 274 -31.22 21.20 47.21
CA VAL A 274 -30.95 21.48 45.81
C VAL A 274 -31.23 20.23 44.97
N ALA A 275 -31.84 20.43 43.79
CA ALA A 275 -31.99 19.43 42.74
C ALA A 275 -31.53 20.03 41.39
N GLN A 276 -31.24 19.20 40.41
CA GLN A 276 -30.89 19.59 39.07
C GLN A 276 -32.05 19.27 38.11
N ALA A 277 -32.43 20.24 37.29
CA ALA A 277 -33.34 20.04 36.17
C ALA A 277 -32.57 20.10 34.87
N GLN A 278 -32.77 19.10 34.02
CA GLN A 278 -32.16 19.02 32.70
C GLN A 278 -33.26 18.80 31.65
N ILE A 279 -33.16 19.51 30.55
CA ILE A 279 -34.16 19.41 29.47
C ILE A 279 -33.45 18.82 28.24
N PHE A 280 -34.05 17.78 27.69
CA PHE A 280 -33.56 17.04 26.52
C PHE A 280 -34.58 17.13 25.38
N ASN A 281 -34.11 17.14 24.16
CA ASN A 281 -34.94 16.92 22.98
C ASN A 281 -35.26 15.42 22.80
N VAL A 282 -36.09 15.09 21.80
CA VAL A 282 -36.48 13.70 21.47
C VAL A 282 -35.30 12.79 21.06
N ASN A 283 -34.16 13.36 20.71
CA ASN A 283 -32.93 12.64 20.35
C ASN A 283 -32.01 12.43 21.56
N GLY A 284 -32.43 12.81 22.77
CA GLY A 284 -31.61 12.71 23.99
C GLY A 284 -30.53 13.78 24.15
N GLN A 285 -30.52 14.80 23.31
CA GLN A 285 -29.54 15.88 23.39
C GLN A 285 -29.93 16.88 24.47
N LEU A 286 -29.01 17.24 25.37
CA LEU A 286 -29.21 18.25 26.42
C LEU A 286 -29.40 19.64 25.77
N ILE A 287 -30.54 20.26 26.13
CA ILE A 287 -30.95 21.57 25.61
C ILE A 287 -30.72 22.67 26.66
N SER A 288 -31.02 22.39 27.92
CA SER A 288 -30.92 23.35 29.03
C SER A 288 -30.76 22.66 30.37
N SER A 289 -30.12 23.32 31.33
CA SER A 289 -30.04 22.85 32.71
C SER A 289 -30.30 23.99 33.69
N PHE A 290 -30.92 23.66 34.83
CA PHE A 290 -31.29 24.59 35.89
C PHE A 290 -30.98 23.97 37.24
N GLU A 291 -30.53 24.79 38.17
CA GLU A 291 -30.45 24.43 39.58
C GLU A 291 -31.78 24.78 40.25
N LEU A 292 -32.39 23.83 40.93
CA LEU A 292 -33.67 23.99 41.60
C LEU A 292 -33.42 24.03 43.12
N LYS A 293 -34.08 24.96 43.80
CA LYS A 293 -34.01 25.05 45.27
C LYS A 293 -35.27 24.43 45.89
N ALA A 294 -35.05 23.49 46.80
CA ALA A 294 -36.10 22.86 47.59
C ALA A 294 -36.24 23.55 48.93
N THR A 295 -37.50 23.80 49.34
CA THR A 295 -37.85 24.29 50.67
C THR A 295 -38.86 23.30 51.25
N ASP A 296 -38.58 22.81 52.44
CA ASP A 296 -39.43 21.80 53.12
C ASP A 296 -39.76 20.55 52.28
N GLY A 297 -38.78 20.08 51.51
CA GLY A 297 -38.96 18.91 50.64
C GLY A 297 -39.78 19.14 49.39
N GLN A 298 -40.07 20.40 49.06
CA GLN A 298 -40.83 20.79 47.87
C GLN A 298 -40.05 21.77 47.00
N ILE A 299 -40.19 21.65 45.68
CA ILE A 299 -39.75 22.64 44.71
C ILE A 299 -40.98 23.20 44.04
N LYS A 300 -41.12 24.53 44.08
CA LYS A 300 -42.08 25.28 43.27
C LYS A 300 -41.31 26.39 42.57
N GLN A 301 -41.05 26.18 41.27
CA GLN A 301 -40.20 27.10 40.52
C GLN A 301 -40.71 27.25 39.08
N THR A 302 -40.68 28.49 38.60
CA THR A 302 -40.90 28.80 37.18
C THR A 302 -39.59 28.62 36.41
N LEU A 303 -39.61 27.86 35.31
CA LEU A 303 -38.51 27.69 34.38
C LEU A 303 -38.81 28.43 33.08
N GLU A 304 -37.79 29.12 32.56
CA GLU A 304 -37.89 29.81 31.29
C GLU A 304 -36.85 29.23 30.31
N LEU A 305 -37.35 28.76 29.17
CA LEU A 305 -36.53 28.29 28.07
C LEU A 305 -36.15 29.43 27.16
N SER A 306 -34.94 29.45 26.64
CA SER A 306 -34.51 30.39 25.62
C SER A 306 -35.53 30.46 24.47
N PRO A 307 -35.88 31.66 23.99
CA PRO A 307 -36.78 31.84 22.83
C PRO A 307 -36.25 31.16 21.56
N LYS A 308 -34.92 30.88 21.51
CA LYS A 308 -34.25 30.23 20.39
C LYS A 308 -34.53 28.73 20.31
N ILE A 309 -35.08 28.10 21.37
CA ILE A 309 -35.45 26.69 21.39
C ILE A 309 -36.72 26.52 20.55
N ALA A 310 -36.66 25.67 19.54
CA ALA A 310 -37.79 25.43 18.62
C ALA A 310 -39.02 24.91 19.32
N ALA A 311 -40.20 25.07 18.72
CA ALA A 311 -41.39 24.36 19.13
C ALA A 311 -41.19 22.84 18.94
N GLY A 312 -41.71 22.03 19.88
CA GLY A 312 -41.53 20.59 19.83
C GLY A 312 -41.74 19.89 21.16
N THR A 313 -41.53 18.60 21.17
CA THR A 313 -41.61 17.73 22.35
C THR A 313 -40.24 17.66 23.04
N TYR A 314 -40.24 17.79 24.36
CA TYR A 314 -39.05 17.79 25.20
C TYR A 314 -39.29 16.92 26.43
N TYR A 315 -38.20 16.46 27.04
CA TYR A 315 -38.17 15.71 28.28
C TYR A 315 -37.48 16.53 29.36
N LEU A 316 -38.16 16.76 30.48
CA LEU A 316 -37.60 17.37 31.67
C LEU A 316 -37.18 16.24 32.63
N SER A 317 -35.89 16.15 32.91
CA SER A 317 -35.34 15.29 33.96
C SER A 317 -35.04 16.12 35.19
N ILE A 318 -35.59 15.74 36.33
CA ILE A 318 -35.26 16.39 37.61
C ILE A 318 -34.57 15.34 38.47
N SER A 319 -33.39 15.67 39.00
CA SER A 319 -32.62 14.74 39.85
C SER A 319 -32.13 15.43 41.13
N ASP A 320 -32.19 14.70 42.25
CA ASP A 320 -31.40 14.99 43.45
C ASP A 320 -30.20 14.02 43.53
N GLN A 321 -29.45 14.00 44.61
CA GLN A 321 -28.21 13.21 44.76
C GLN A 321 -28.37 11.69 44.53
N LYS A 322 -29.61 11.16 44.60
CA LYS A 322 -29.88 9.72 44.55
C LYS A 322 -31.04 9.32 43.63
N ARG A 323 -31.83 10.26 43.16
CA ARG A 323 -33.10 10.01 42.44
C ARG A 323 -33.22 10.97 41.27
N ALA A 324 -33.93 10.58 40.21
CA ALA A 324 -34.30 11.45 39.11
C ALA A 324 -35.74 11.17 38.62
N ALA A 325 -36.51 12.11 38.19
CA ALA A 325 -37.81 12.01 37.54
C ALA A 325 -37.77 12.58 36.14
N VAL A 326 -38.46 11.97 35.21
CA VAL A 326 -38.57 12.46 33.84
C VAL A 326 -40.01 12.73 33.47
N LEU A 327 -40.28 13.91 32.90
CA LEU A 327 -41.61 14.29 32.41
C LEU A 327 -41.48 14.78 30.96
N GLN A 328 -42.44 14.38 30.15
CA GLN A 328 -42.58 14.89 28.80
C GLN A 328 -43.41 16.19 28.79
N PHE A 329 -42.98 17.19 28.05
CA PHE A 329 -43.77 18.39 27.81
C PHE A 329 -43.64 18.90 26.37
N VAL A 330 -44.58 19.79 25.99
CA VAL A 330 -44.63 20.36 24.64
C VAL A 330 -44.42 21.86 24.72
N LYS A 331 -43.41 22.38 23.98
CA LYS A 331 -43.20 23.81 23.72
C LYS A 331 -43.90 24.17 22.42
N GLN A 332 -44.75 25.20 22.44
CA GLN A 332 -45.40 25.81 21.28
C GLN A 332 -44.65 27.05 20.80
#